data_cb1d964323476a9a92073d82ef4e1c2b
#
_entry.id   cb1d964323476a9a92073d82ef4e1c2b
#
_cell.length_a   1.000
_cell.length_b   1.000
_cell.length_c   1.000
_cell.angle_alpha   90.00
_cell.angle_beta   90.00
_cell.angle_gamma   90.00
#
_symmetry.space_group_name_H-M   'P 1'
#
loop_
_entity.id
_entity.type
_entity.pdbx_description
1 polymer ?
#
loop_
_entity_poly.entity_id
_entity_poly.type
_entity_poly.pdbx_seq_one_letter_code
_entity_poly.pdbx_strand_id
1 'polypeptide(L)'
;MKTIILGPPGTGKTTTLLDLVDEFLRSGTSIQKIGYFSFTRKAANEAQRRAEDKFGIESGEIPFFRTLHSLAFRSLNIKKEQVMKPQDYREFGLKCGIPIKTAMHSDEDGVFNSDNEYLRIINKARVKEIDVLEEYDNNNHILDIERDILFLLDQELRKYKKEKGLIDYDDMLERFIEQDVSPTFDVLFIDEAQDLSPLQWRMVRTIWAKADKTYIAGDDDQAIFRWAGADVDTFIALKEEVDYVDTLSQSYRIPGGPIHEMSQKIIRNVSNRYDKDYMPRQEVGDLTRYSDVTQVDMSQGEWLVLTTANHFLDDIKEFCELQGWYYSHKRKNSVKLDLLLAIQTWEKWRKIEHDLPPVSIRKIYSYLGDNVTKGYRTGKTMSDEETYYIEECTDDHGLQTTDVWYKAFAGLDPMTENYIRNMLANKEKITQTPRITLS
;
A
#
# COMPACT_ATOMS: atom_id res chain seq x y z
N MET A 1 16.17 -20.09 22.07
CA MET A 1 15.24 -20.93 21.29
C MET A 1 14.75 -20.16 20.09
N LYS A 2 14.77 -20.76 18.91
CA LYS A 2 14.41 -20.12 17.64
C LYS A 2 13.42 -21.01 16.89
N THR A 3 12.31 -20.44 16.46
CA THR A 3 11.22 -21.17 15.79
C THR A 3 10.80 -20.45 14.52
N ILE A 4 10.71 -21.17 13.40
CA ILE A 4 10.04 -20.67 12.19
C ILE A 4 8.58 -21.14 12.23
N ILE A 5 7.67 -20.23 11.90
CA ILE A 5 6.25 -20.50 11.72
C ILE A 5 5.91 -20.29 10.24
N LEU A 6 5.78 -21.39 9.51
CA LEU A 6 5.35 -21.35 8.11
C LEU A 6 3.84 -21.17 8.06
N GLY A 7 3.39 -20.11 7.43
CA GLY A 7 1.97 -19.78 7.37
C GLY A 7 1.46 -19.59 5.95
N PRO A 8 1.03 -20.66 5.26
CA PRO A 8 0.37 -20.56 3.98
C PRO A 8 -0.75 -19.49 3.94
N PRO A 9 -1.28 -19.13 2.75
CA PRO A 9 -2.23 -18.03 2.64
C PRO A 9 -3.45 -18.19 3.55
N GLY A 10 -3.70 -17.19 4.41
CA GLY A 10 -4.88 -17.16 5.28
C GLY A 10 -4.86 -18.11 6.46
N THR A 11 -3.72 -18.70 6.83
CA THR A 11 -3.61 -19.62 7.97
C THR A 11 -3.48 -18.93 9.33
N GLY A 12 -3.48 -17.58 9.36
CA GLY A 12 -3.50 -16.83 10.61
C GLY A 12 -2.12 -16.57 11.22
N LYS A 13 -1.04 -16.45 10.43
CA LYS A 13 0.33 -16.13 10.92
C LYS A 13 0.34 -15.06 12.01
N THR A 14 -0.12 -13.86 11.67
CA THR A 14 -0.16 -12.71 12.61
C THR A 14 -0.99 -13.02 13.86
N THR A 15 -2.12 -13.73 13.72
CA THR A 15 -2.94 -14.14 14.86
C THR A 15 -2.17 -15.08 15.77
N THR A 16 -1.51 -16.09 15.22
CA THR A 16 -0.67 -17.03 15.98
C THR A 16 0.46 -16.32 16.71
N LEU A 17 1.15 -15.37 16.06
CA LEU A 17 2.18 -14.56 16.72
C LEU A 17 1.61 -13.75 17.89
N LEU A 18 0.42 -13.14 17.73
CA LEU A 18 -0.23 -12.38 18.79
C LEU A 18 -0.77 -13.27 19.92
N ASP A 19 -1.16 -14.51 19.62
CA ASP A 19 -1.52 -15.50 20.64
C ASP A 19 -0.28 -15.87 21.49
N LEU A 20 0.87 -16.07 20.85
CA LEU A 20 2.12 -16.27 21.57
C LEU A 20 2.52 -15.06 22.41
N VAL A 21 2.34 -13.83 21.90
CA VAL A 21 2.54 -12.60 22.70
C VAL A 21 1.67 -12.64 23.97
N ASP A 22 0.39 -13.01 23.84
CA ASP A 22 -0.55 -13.14 24.97
C ASP A 22 -0.05 -14.16 26.02
N GLU A 23 0.43 -15.32 25.56
CA GLU A 23 0.99 -16.35 26.44
C GLU A 23 2.20 -15.84 27.23
N PHE A 24 3.11 -15.09 26.57
CA PHE A 24 4.27 -14.50 27.24
C PHE A 24 3.86 -13.42 28.25
N LEU A 25 2.90 -12.57 27.92
CA LEU A 25 2.37 -11.57 28.86
C LEU A 25 1.74 -12.23 30.07
N ARG A 26 0.94 -13.27 29.90
CA ARG A 26 0.33 -14.04 30.99
C ARG A 26 1.36 -14.78 31.87
N SER A 27 2.49 -15.16 31.28
CA SER A 27 3.61 -15.77 32.01
C SER A 27 4.47 -14.77 32.76
N GLY A 28 4.15 -13.45 32.68
CA GLY A 28 4.84 -12.39 33.40
C GLY A 28 5.94 -11.67 32.62
N THR A 29 6.09 -11.96 31.31
CA THR A 29 7.03 -11.21 30.46
C THR A 29 6.53 -9.78 30.27
N SER A 30 7.40 -8.79 30.49
CA SER A 30 7.05 -7.38 30.27
C SER A 30 6.86 -7.10 28.78
N ILE A 31 5.79 -6.38 28.41
CA ILE A 31 5.52 -5.95 27.05
C ILE A 31 6.68 -5.13 26.44
N GLN A 32 7.44 -4.42 27.27
CA GLN A 32 8.62 -3.67 26.87
C GLN A 32 9.85 -4.55 26.57
N LYS A 33 9.76 -5.84 26.87
CA LYS A 33 10.77 -6.86 26.54
C LYS A 33 10.34 -7.76 25.38
N ILE A 34 9.22 -7.45 24.76
CA ILE A 34 8.71 -8.13 23.56
C ILE A 34 8.93 -7.25 22.34
N GLY A 35 9.76 -7.72 21.40
CA GLY A 35 9.94 -7.11 20.09
C GLY A 35 9.02 -7.76 19.05
N TYR A 36 8.25 -6.96 18.30
CA TYR A 36 7.45 -7.40 17.18
C TYR A 36 7.76 -6.54 15.96
N PHE A 37 8.39 -7.13 14.95
CA PHE A 37 8.83 -6.41 13.77
C PHE A 37 8.25 -7.02 12.50
N SER A 38 7.80 -6.14 11.60
CA SER A 38 7.29 -6.53 10.28
C SER A 38 7.96 -5.72 9.18
N PHE A 39 7.94 -6.27 7.97
CA PHE A 39 8.52 -5.65 6.79
C PHE A 39 7.83 -4.32 6.46
N THR A 40 6.48 -4.30 6.38
CA THR A 40 5.72 -3.11 5.96
C THR A 40 5.17 -2.33 7.15
N ARG A 41 4.99 -1.02 6.96
CA ARG A 41 4.29 -0.17 7.94
C ARG A 41 2.85 -0.61 8.17
N LYS A 42 2.18 -1.06 7.09
CA LYS A 42 0.80 -1.54 7.16
C LYS A 42 0.69 -2.77 8.06
N ALA A 43 1.55 -3.77 7.85
CA ALA A 43 1.57 -4.97 8.68
C ALA A 43 1.94 -4.66 10.14
N ALA A 44 2.94 -3.80 10.37
CA ALA A 44 3.33 -3.38 11.72
C ALA A 44 2.20 -2.63 12.45
N ASN A 45 1.52 -1.69 11.77
CA ASN A 45 0.39 -0.95 12.33
C ASN A 45 -0.82 -1.86 12.59
N GLU A 46 -1.08 -2.82 11.71
CA GLU A 46 -2.16 -3.80 11.91
C GLU A 46 -1.87 -4.70 13.11
N ALA A 47 -0.65 -5.20 13.25
CA ALA A 47 -0.24 -5.98 14.42
C ALA A 47 -0.33 -5.15 15.71
N GLN A 48 0.11 -3.90 15.67
CA GLN A 48 -0.01 -2.98 16.79
C GLN A 48 -1.47 -2.77 17.20
N ARG A 49 -2.35 -2.42 16.25
CA ARG A 49 -3.78 -2.23 16.50
C ARG A 49 -4.43 -3.48 17.08
N ARG A 50 -4.15 -4.67 16.51
CA ARG A 50 -4.68 -5.93 17.04
C ARG A 50 -4.16 -6.24 18.45
N ALA A 51 -2.92 -5.87 18.75
CA ALA A 51 -2.36 -6.00 20.09
C ALA A 51 -3.04 -5.05 21.08
N GLU A 52 -3.26 -3.78 20.69
CA GLU A 52 -4.03 -2.80 21.48
C GLU A 52 -5.43 -3.32 21.80
N ASP A 53 -6.17 -3.76 20.77
CA ASP A 53 -7.53 -4.30 20.91
C ASP A 53 -7.56 -5.58 21.80
N LYS A 54 -6.59 -6.48 21.60
CA LYS A 54 -6.56 -7.78 22.29
C LYS A 54 -6.13 -7.70 23.74
N PHE A 55 -5.17 -6.83 24.04
CA PHE A 55 -4.55 -6.74 25.37
C PHE A 55 -5.09 -5.57 26.19
N GLY A 56 -5.89 -4.67 25.60
CA GLY A 56 -6.37 -3.47 26.28
C GLY A 56 -5.25 -2.49 26.66
N ILE A 57 -4.19 -2.42 25.83
CA ILE A 57 -2.98 -1.64 26.06
C ILE A 57 -2.99 -0.44 25.12
N GLU A 58 -2.58 0.74 25.61
CA GLU A 58 -2.47 1.92 24.75
C GLU A 58 -1.22 1.89 23.86
N SER A 59 -1.31 2.54 22.70
CA SER A 59 -0.25 2.60 21.67
C SER A 59 1.13 3.01 22.21
N GLY A 60 1.15 3.88 23.24
CA GLY A 60 2.38 4.33 23.87
C GLY A 60 3.09 3.27 24.71
N GLU A 61 2.38 2.23 25.13
CA GLU A 61 2.87 1.19 26.05
C GLU A 61 3.52 0.01 25.31
N ILE A 62 3.35 -0.10 23.98
CA ILE A 62 3.93 -1.13 23.11
C ILE A 62 5.03 -0.56 22.19
N PRO A 63 6.19 -0.19 22.78
CA PRO A 63 7.22 0.57 22.08
C PRO A 63 7.90 -0.17 20.93
N PHE A 64 7.81 -1.48 20.87
CA PHE A 64 8.56 -2.33 19.94
C PHE A 64 7.68 -3.10 18.94
N PHE A 65 6.43 -2.71 18.74
CA PHE A 65 5.58 -3.18 17.65
C PHE A 65 5.72 -2.22 16.46
N ARG A 66 6.64 -2.53 15.52
CA ARG A 66 7.01 -1.57 14.47
C ARG A 66 7.79 -2.20 13.31
N THR A 67 8.22 -1.37 12.36
CA THR A 67 9.16 -1.80 11.31
C THR A 67 10.60 -1.72 11.81
N LEU A 68 11.51 -2.48 11.14
CA LEU A 68 12.95 -2.44 11.42
C LEU A 68 13.52 -1.03 11.28
N HIS A 69 13.13 -0.28 10.26
CA HIS A 69 13.55 1.13 10.08
C HIS A 69 13.11 2.03 11.24
N SER A 70 11.90 1.82 11.76
CA SER A 70 11.41 2.58 12.91
C SER A 70 12.19 2.25 14.20
N LEU A 71 12.65 1.00 14.35
CA LEU A 71 13.54 0.62 15.43
C LEU A 71 14.90 1.32 15.28
N ALA A 72 15.54 1.22 14.11
CA ALA A 72 16.82 1.85 13.83
C ALA A 72 16.77 3.37 14.07
N PHE A 73 15.75 4.04 13.53
CA PHE A 73 15.54 5.49 13.71
C PHE A 73 15.56 5.90 15.19
N ARG A 74 14.85 5.15 16.06
CA ARG A 74 14.77 5.45 17.48
C ARG A 74 16.05 5.07 18.24
N SER A 75 16.60 3.89 17.99
CA SER A 75 17.80 3.41 18.68
C SER A 75 19.03 4.28 18.42
N LEU A 76 19.13 4.85 17.21
CA LEU A 76 20.19 5.77 16.82
C LEU A 76 19.92 7.23 17.22
N ASN A 77 18.77 7.54 17.82
CA ASN A 77 18.35 8.91 18.15
C ASN A 77 18.39 9.87 16.96
N ILE A 78 18.04 9.40 15.76
CA ILE A 78 18.06 10.18 14.52
C ILE A 78 17.00 11.28 14.59
N LYS A 79 17.37 12.50 14.23
CA LYS A 79 16.43 13.61 14.08
C LYS A 79 15.81 13.60 12.69
N LYS A 80 14.53 13.99 12.60
CA LYS A 80 13.79 14.03 11.30
C LYS A 80 14.47 14.90 10.24
N GLU A 81 15.22 15.91 10.66
CA GLU A 81 15.97 16.84 9.79
C GLU A 81 17.19 16.17 9.15
N GLN A 82 17.70 15.11 9.75
CA GLN A 82 18.83 14.34 9.23
C GLN A 82 18.42 13.31 8.16
N VAL A 83 17.11 13.03 8.05
CA VAL A 83 16.62 12.05 7.08
C VAL A 83 16.48 12.71 5.71
N MET A 84 17.06 12.12 4.68
CA MET A 84 16.92 12.59 3.30
C MET A 84 15.46 12.69 2.90
N LYS A 85 15.10 13.86 2.37
CA LYS A 85 13.75 14.18 1.87
C LYS A 85 13.76 14.21 0.34
N PRO A 86 12.59 14.17 -0.28
CA PRO A 86 12.45 14.32 -1.73
C PRO A 86 13.18 15.54 -2.30
N GLN A 87 13.26 16.63 -1.55
CA GLN A 87 13.95 17.84 -1.95
C GLN A 87 15.47 17.65 -1.99
N ASP A 88 16.04 16.88 -1.05
CA ASP A 88 17.49 16.61 -0.99
C ASP A 88 17.92 15.78 -2.20
N TYR A 89 17.11 14.79 -2.60
CA TYR A 89 17.36 14.02 -3.83
C TYR A 89 17.28 14.87 -5.10
N ARG A 90 16.36 15.83 -5.16
CA ARG A 90 16.30 16.78 -6.29
C ARG A 90 17.52 17.68 -6.32
N GLU A 91 17.95 18.22 -5.16
CA GLU A 91 19.17 19.03 -5.06
C GLU A 91 20.40 18.22 -5.50
N PHE A 92 20.53 16.99 -5.02
CA PHE A 92 21.56 16.06 -5.46
C PHE A 92 21.53 15.83 -6.98
N GLY A 93 20.36 15.54 -7.54
CA GLY A 93 20.19 15.35 -8.98
C GLY A 93 20.61 16.56 -9.80
N LEU A 94 20.23 17.78 -9.37
CA LEU A 94 20.67 19.03 -10.01
C LEU A 94 22.19 19.21 -9.94
N LYS A 95 22.81 18.90 -8.81
CA LYS A 95 24.27 18.97 -8.64
C LYS A 95 25.01 18.02 -9.58
N CYS A 96 24.44 16.85 -9.84
CA CYS A 96 25.03 15.81 -10.70
C CYS A 96 24.58 15.90 -12.18
N GLY A 97 23.73 16.87 -12.55
CA GLY A 97 23.21 17.00 -13.91
C GLY A 97 22.16 15.94 -14.28
N ILE A 98 21.54 15.28 -13.30
CA ILE A 98 20.56 14.23 -13.51
C ILE A 98 19.18 14.69 -13.02
N PRO A 99 18.15 14.71 -13.88
CA PRO A 99 16.82 15.10 -13.45
C PRO A 99 16.19 14.02 -12.57
N ILE A 100 15.85 14.38 -11.33
CA ILE A 100 15.04 13.57 -10.43
C ILE A 100 13.69 14.28 -10.28
N LYS A 101 12.65 13.74 -10.91
CA LYS A 101 11.33 14.38 -11.02
C LYS A 101 10.42 14.05 -9.85
N THR A 102 10.37 12.80 -9.46
CA THR A 102 9.52 12.34 -8.36
C THR A 102 10.32 12.19 -7.08
N ALA A 103 9.61 12.40 -6.00
CA ALA A 103 10.11 12.15 -4.68
C ALA A 103 10.32 10.66 -4.47
N MET A 104 11.43 10.32 -3.85
CA MET A 104 11.62 8.99 -3.33
C MET A 104 10.63 8.77 -2.18
N HIS A 105 9.66 7.91 -2.40
CA HIS A 105 8.75 7.47 -1.37
C HIS A 105 9.08 6.01 -1.04
N SER A 106 9.23 5.69 0.23
CA SER A 106 8.89 4.33 0.62
C SER A 106 7.38 4.24 0.52
N ASP A 107 6.88 3.42 -0.37
CA ASP A 107 5.47 3.07 -0.41
C ASP A 107 5.03 2.57 0.97
N GLU A 108 3.71 2.50 1.22
CA GLU A 108 3.17 1.92 2.46
C GLU A 108 3.72 0.50 2.70
N ASP A 109 4.16 -0.17 1.64
CA ASP A 109 4.77 -1.48 1.63
C ASP A 109 6.27 -1.48 1.95
N GLY A 110 6.86 -0.32 2.31
CA GLY A 110 8.28 -0.22 2.71
C GLY A 110 9.27 -0.32 1.55
N VAL A 111 8.80 -0.38 0.31
CA VAL A 111 9.62 -0.47 -0.89
C VAL A 111 10.07 0.91 -1.34
N PHE A 112 11.36 1.03 -1.58
CA PHE A 112 11.95 2.23 -2.12
C PHE A 112 11.55 2.41 -3.59
N ASN A 113 10.91 3.52 -3.92
CA ASN A 113 10.50 3.82 -5.28
C ASN A 113 11.08 5.16 -5.75
N SER A 114 11.77 5.15 -6.89
CA SER A 114 12.29 6.34 -7.59
C SER A 114 11.99 6.23 -9.08
N ASP A 115 11.68 7.37 -9.71
CA ASP A 115 11.59 7.48 -11.17
C ASP A 115 12.95 7.51 -11.86
N ASN A 116 14.01 7.67 -11.09
CA ASN A 116 15.38 7.69 -11.58
C ASN A 116 16.02 6.29 -11.47
N GLU A 117 16.41 5.74 -12.62
CA GLU A 117 16.90 4.38 -12.74
C GLU A 117 18.25 4.17 -12.03
N TYR A 118 19.15 5.17 -12.07
CA TYR A 118 20.42 5.11 -11.33
C TYR A 118 20.17 4.95 -9.82
N LEU A 119 19.27 5.74 -9.24
CA LEU A 119 18.96 5.66 -7.83
C LEU A 119 18.30 4.32 -7.45
N ARG A 120 17.48 3.75 -8.36
CA ARG A 120 16.90 2.42 -8.13
C ARG A 120 17.97 1.34 -8.04
N ILE A 121 18.95 1.34 -8.95
CA ILE A 121 20.05 0.39 -8.94
C ILE A 121 20.95 0.58 -7.73
N ILE A 122 21.33 1.82 -7.40
CA ILE A 122 22.13 2.12 -6.20
C ILE A 122 21.42 1.59 -4.94
N ASN A 123 20.14 1.87 -4.77
CA ASN A 123 19.39 1.38 -3.62
C ASN A 123 19.29 -0.16 -3.60
N LYS A 124 18.99 -0.77 -4.77
CA LYS A 124 18.84 -2.22 -4.88
C LYS A 124 20.16 -2.95 -4.58
N ALA A 125 21.30 -2.41 -5.01
CA ALA A 125 22.62 -2.95 -4.66
C ALA A 125 22.87 -2.89 -3.14
N ARG A 126 22.52 -1.77 -2.50
CA ARG A 126 22.67 -1.58 -1.05
C ARG A 126 21.81 -2.52 -0.23
N VAL A 127 20.53 -2.65 -0.54
CA VAL A 127 19.64 -3.58 0.20
C VAL A 127 20.01 -5.03 0.00
N LYS A 128 20.62 -5.37 -1.13
CA LYS A 128 21.18 -6.70 -1.42
C LYS A 128 22.60 -6.92 -0.85
N GLU A 129 23.24 -5.86 -0.37
CA GLU A 129 24.63 -5.86 0.11
C GLU A 129 25.65 -6.35 -0.92
N ILE A 130 25.46 -5.96 -2.19
CA ILE A 130 26.39 -6.23 -3.30
C ILE A 130 26.93 -4.92 -3.87
N ASP A 131 28.00 -5.03 -4.66
CA ASP A 131 28.55 -3.88 -5.36
C ASP A 131 27.56 -3.31 -6.39
N VAL A 132 27.53 -1.99 -6.55
CA VAL A 132 26.60 -1.32 -7.47
C VAL A 132 26.82 -1.73 -8.92
N LEU A 133 28.06 -2.02 -9.30
CA LEU A 133 28.40 -2.49 -10.64
C LEU A 133 28.02 -3.96 -10.84
N GLU A 134 28.05 -4.78 -9.79
CA GLU A 134 27.55 -6.15 -9.82
C GLU A 134 26.03 -6.14 -10.03
N GLU A 135 25.28 -5.30 -9.33
CA GLU A 135 23.82 -5.17 -9.56
C GLU A 135 23.52 -4.66 -10.97
N TYR A 136 24.33 -3.74 -11.50
CA TYR A 136 24.23 -3.29 -12.89
C TYR A 136 24.48 -4.46 -13.87
N ASP A 137 25.57 -5.18 -13.73
CA ASP A 137 25.97 -6.26 -14.64
C ASP A 137 24.93 -7.41 -14.64
N ASN A 138 24.25 -7.65 -13.52
CA ASN A 138 23.15 -8.60 -13.40
C ASN A 138 21.87 -8.17 -14.15
N ASN A 139 21.71 -6.88 -14.47
CA ASN A 139 20.49 -6.32 -15.06
C ASN A 139 20.74 -5.50 -16.34
N ASN A 140 21.99 -5.40 -16.84
CA ASN A 140 22.39 -4.49 -17.93
C ASN A 140 21.60 -4.63 -19.22
N HIS A 141 21.05 -5.82 -19.50
CA HIS A 141 20.26 -6.09 -20.71
C HIS A 141 18.88 -5.43 -20.74
N ILE A 142 18.43 -4.85 -19.62
CA ILE A 142 17.14 -4.15 -19.50
C ILE A 142 17.28 -2.71 -19.03
N LEU A 143 18.51 -2.24 -18.77
CA LEU A 143 18.78 -0.91 -18.25
C LEU A 143 19.22 0.05 -19.36
N ASP A 144 18.63 1.23 -19.40
CA ASP A 144 19.03 2.34 -20.27
C ASP A 144 19.84 3.39 -19.49
N ILE A 145 20.94 2.94 -18.85
CA ILE A 145 21.84 3.79 -18.05
C ILE A 145 23.30 3.44 -18.32
N GLU A 146 24.17 4.42 -18.15
CA GLU A 146 25.61 4.27 -18.34
C GLU A 146 26.30 3.77 -17.06
N ARG A 147 27.11 2.72 -17.18
CA ARG A 147 27.81 2.05 -16.09
C ARG A 147 28.74 2.97 -15.30
N ASP A 148 29.51 3.80 -16.01
CA ASP A 148 30.47 4.69 -15.38
C ASP A 148 29.77 5.85 -14.64
N ILE A 149 28.66 6.34 -15.20
CA ILE A 149 27.83 7.35 -14.53
C ILE A 149 27.20 6.76 -13.28
N LEU A 150 26.70 5.53 -13.31
CA LEU A 150 26.15 4.85 -12.15
C LEU A 150 27.15 4.79 -11.00
N PHE A 151 28.39 4.36 -11.30
CA PHE A 151 29.45 4.29 -10.30
C PHE A 151 29.78 5.67 -9.69
N LEU A 152 29.93 6.70 -10.53
CA LEU A 152 30.15 8.06 -10.05
C LEU A 152 29.03 8.58 -9.18
N LEU A 153 27.79 8.28 -9.54
CA LEU A 153 26.61 8.71 -8.77
C LEU A 153 26.51 8.01 -7.41
N ASP A 154 26.83 6.75 -7.29
CA ASP A 154 26.90 6.09 -5.99
C ASP A 154 27.92 6.78 -5.08
N GLN A 155 29.10 7.07 -5.60
CA GLN A 155 30.16 7.78 -4.87
C GLN A 155 29.72 9.20 -4.44
N GLU A 156 29.17 9.99 -5.38
CA GLU A 156 28.73 11.36 -5.10
C GLU A 156 27.52 11.39 -4.15
N LEU A 157 26.62 10.40 -4.19
CA LEU A 157 25.49 10.32 -3.25
C LEU A 157 25.99 10.08 -1.81
N ARG A 158 26.95 9.18 -1.63
CA ARG A 158 27.60 8.92 -0.32
C ARG A 158 28.29 10.19 0.21
N LYS A 159 29.01 10.89 -0.66
CA LYS A 159 29.70 12.14 -0.33
C LYS A 159 28.69 13.25 0.01
N TYR A 160 27.66 13.43 -0.79
CA TYR A 160 26.60 14.42 -0.57
C TYR A 160 25.92 14.21 0.80
N LYS A 161 25.53 12.97 1.12
CA LYS A 161 24.96 12.65 2.43
C LYS A 161 25.92 13.01 3.57
N LYS A 162 27.19 12.69 3.44
CA LYS A 162 28.22 13.00 4.45
C LYS A 162 28.41 14.51 4.63
N GLU A 163 28.50 15.28 3.53
CA GLU A 163 28.70 16.74 3.55
C GLU A 163 27.50 17.47 4.20
N LYS A 164 26.29 17.01 3.93
CA LYS A 164 25.04 17.59 4.46
C LYS A 164 24.64 17.05 5.84
N GLY A 165 25.32 16.02 6.35
CA GLY A 165 24.92 15.33 7.58
C GLY A 165 23.59 14.58 7.44
N LEU A 166 23.27 14.13 6.23
CA LEU A 166 22.05 13.43 5.90
C LEU A 166 22.26 11.91 5.92
N ILE A 167 21.15 11.19 6.13
CA ILE A 167 21.07 9.72 6.07
C ILE A 167 19.80 9.33 5.34
N ASP A 168 19.85 8.26 4.57
CA ASP A 168 18.67 7.63 4.00
C ASP A 168 18.22 6.41 4.85
N TYR A 169 17.22 5.70 4.38
CA TYR A 169 16.66 4.56 5.11
C TYR A 169 17.65 3.40 5.23
N ASP A 170 18.48 3.14 4.21
CA ASP A 170 19.47 2.06 4.23
C ASP A 170 20.63 2.40 5.18
N ASP A 171 21.08 3.68 5.20
CA ASP A 171 22.06 4.15 6.16
C ASP A 171 21.61 3.94 7.62
N MET A 172 20.30 4.02 7.90
CA MET A 172 19.78 3.75 9.25
C MET A 172 20.02 2.29 9.66
N LEU A 173 19.75 1.35 8.75
CA LEU A 173 19.97 -0.08 9.03
C LEU A 173 21.46 -0.39 9.15
N GLU A 174 22.29 0.10 8.23
CA GLU A 174 23.75 -0.07 8.26
C GLU A 174 24.33 0.44 9.59
N ARG A 175 24.01 1.69 10.00
CA ARG A 175 24.48 2.29 11.25
C ARG A 175 23.96 1.56 12.51
N PHE A 176 22.72 1.09 12.48
CA PHE A 176 22.19 0.30 13.58
C PHE A 176 23.00 -0.98 13.82
N ILE A 177 23.37 -1.66 12.73
CA ILE A 177 24.18 -2.86 12.76
C ILE A 177 25.62 -2.54 13.21
N GLU A 178 26.26 -1.54 12.59
CA GLU A 178 27.64 -1.15 12.87
C GLU A 178 27.87 -0.70 14.32
N GLN A 179 26.90 0.06 14.88
CA GLN A 179 26.97 0.57 16.25
C GLN A 179 26.44 -0.43 17.29
N ASP A 180 25.86 -1.55 16.86
CA ASP A 180 25.27 -2.59 17.70
C ASP A 180 24.31 -2.05 18.78
N VAL A 181 23.47 -1.08 18.40
CA VAL A 181 22.53 -0.38 19.30
C VAL A 181 21.20 -1.12 19.53
N SER A 182 21.19 -2.43 19.26
CA SER A 182 19.99 -3.25 19.46
C SER A 182 19.57 -3.31 20.93
N PRO A 183 18.28 -3.07 21.25
CA PRO A 183 17.72 -3.44 22.55
C PRO A 183 17.82 -4.95 22.80
N THR A 184 17.72 -5.33 24.06
CA THR A 184 17.60 -6.75 24.47
C THR A 184 16.12 -7.11 24.62
N PHE A 185 15.74 -8.28 24.09
CA PHE A 185 14.38 -8.80 24.18
C PHE A 185 14.37 -10.16 24.88
N ASP A 186 13.35 -10.38 25.72
CA ASP A 186 13.08 -11.72 26.22
C ASP A 186 12.44 -12.56 25.11
N VAL A 187 11.61 -11.91 24.25
CA VAL A 187 11.00 -12.57 23.08
C VAL A 187 10.99 -11.62 21.90
N LEU A 188 11.36 -12.16 20.73
CA LEU A 188 11.39 -11.48 19.44
C LEU A 188 10.44 -12.16 18.46
N PHE A 189 9.59 -11.37 17.82
CA PHE A 189 8.72 -11.79 16.72
C PHE A 189 9.09 -11.05 15.45
N ILE A 190 9.25 -11.80 14.36
CA ILE A 190 9.46 -11.26 13.00
C ILE A 190 8.32 -11.77 12.13
N ASP A 191 7.51 -10.87 11.58
CA ASP A 191 6.37 -11.18 10.71
C ASP A 191 6.66 -10.80 9.26
N GLU A 192 6.09 -11.55 8.31
CA GLU A 192 6.32 -11.43 6.86
C GLU A 192 7.82 -11.51 6.48
N ALA A 193 8.52 -12.44 7.09
CA ALA A 193 9.97 -12.57 6.99
C ALA A 193 10.48 -12.91 5.59
N GLN A 194 9.66 -13.50 4.72
CA GLN A 194 10.00 -13.82 3.33
C GLN A 194 10.26 -12.57 2.46
N ASP A 195 9.84 -11.39 2.92
CA ASP A 195 9.98 -10.14 2.18
C ASP A 195 11.21 -9.32 2.61
N LEU A 196 11.98 -9.80 3.58
CA LEU A 196 13.17 -9.12 4.08
C LEU A 196 14.33 -9.18 3.07
N SER A 197 15.03 -8.04 2.89
CA SER A 197 16.27 -7.96 2.11
C SER A 197 17.48 -8.50 2.91
N PRO A 198 18.62 -8.79 2.25
CA PRO A 198 19.86 -9.16 2.93
C PRO A 198 20.28 -8.19 4.04
N LEU A 199 20.23 -6.87 3.79
CA LEU A 199 20.52 -5.86 4.79
C LEU A 199 19.57 -5.93 5.99
N GLN A 200 18.27 -6.13 5.75
CA GLN A 200 17.29 -6.31 6.82
C GLN A 200 17.51 -7.63 7.58
N TRP A 201 17.86 -8.71 6.90
CA TRP A 201 18.25 -9.97 7.54
C TRP A 201 19.46 -9.81 8.45
N ARG A 202 20.47 -9.05 8.02
CA ARG A 202 21.63 -8.74 8.86
C ARG A 202 21.23 -7.97 10.12
N MET A 203 20.32 -7.00 10.00
CA MET A 203 19.75 -6.30 11.16
C MET A 203 18.96 -7.24 12.07
N VAL A 204 18.12 -8.11 11.52
CA VAL A 204 17.37 -9.12 12.29
C VAL A 204 18.33 -10.03 13.07
N ARG A 205 19.43 -10.49 12.44
CA ARG A 205 20.45 -11.30 13.11
C ARG A 205 21.13 -10.57 14.26
N THR A 206 21.36 -9.26 14.15
CA THR A 206 21.88 -8.41 15.24
C THR A 206 20.90 -8.35 16.43
N ILE A 207 19.61 -8.21 16.16
CA ILE A 207 18.56 -8.18 17.19
C ILE A 207 18.38 -9.57 17.82
N TRP A 208 18.29 -10.59 16.99
CA TRP A 208 18.10 -11.99 17.38
C TRP A 208 19.23 -12.49 18.29
N ALA A 209 20.50 -12.05 18.05
CA ALA A 209 21.63 -12.42 18.90
C ALA A 209 21.46 -11.96 20.35
N LYS A 210 20.59 -10.99 20.63
CA LYS A 210 20.30 -10.42 21.95
C LYS A 210 18.89 -10.77 22.47
N ALA A 211 18.24 -11.76 21.87
CA ALA A 211 16.92 -12.25 22.27
C ALA A 211 17.00 -13.67 22.83
N ASP A 212 16.25 -13.95 23.91
CA ASP A 212 16.22 -15.29 24.52
C ASP A 212 15.41 -16.28 23.67
N LYS A 213 14.28 -15.80 23.11
CA LYS A 213 13.40 -16.56 22.21
C LYS A 213 13.11 -15.77 20.98
N THR A 214 13.06 -16.43 19.81
CA THR A 214 12.74 -15.79 18.53
C THR A 214 11.75 -16.63 17.74
N TYR A 215 10.70 -16.00 17.29
CA TYR A 215 9.68 -16.56 16.40
C TYR A 215 9.70 -15.79 15.08
N ILE A 216 9.89 -16.50 13.98
CA ILE A 216 9.98 -15.93 12.63
C ILE A 216 8.83 -16.49 11.81
N ALA A 217 7.87 -15.68 11.45
CA ALA A 217 6.74 -16.09 10.62
C ALA A 217 6.87 -15.60 9.19
N GLY A 218 6.52 -16.46 8.25
CA GLY A 218 6.57 -16.13 6.83
C GLY A 218 5.96 -17.20 5.95
N ASP A 219 5.91 -16.92 4.65
CA ASP A 219 5.51 -17.86 3.62
C ASP A 219 6.33 -17.60 2.35
N ASP A 220 7.31 -18.46 2.09
CA ASP A 220 8.18 -18.37 0.93
C ASP A 220 7.39 -18.42 -0.40
N ASP A 221 6.23 -19.07 -0.42
CA ASP A 221 5.33 -19.12 -1.57
C ASP A 221 4.63 -17.76 -1.84
N GLN A 222 4.65 -16.82 -0.90
CA GLN A 222 4.11 -15.47 -1.01
C GLN A 222 5.18 -14.39 -1.21
N ALA A 223 6.43 -14.75 -1.45
CA ALA A 223 7.54 -13.81 -1.65
C ALA A 223 7.43 -13.10 -3.01
N ILE A 224 6.77 -11.96 -3.05
CA ILE A 224 6.53 -11.17 -4.28
C ILE A 224 7.45 -9.95 -4.42
N PHE A 225 8.29 -9.64 -3.43
CA PHE A 225 9.17 -8.47 -3.42
C PHE A 225 10.62 -8.75 -3.84
N ARG A 226 10.92 -9.88 -4.50
CA ARG A 226 12.27 -10.16 -5.05
C ARG A 226 12.79 -9.06 -5.98
N TRP A 227 11.92 -8.45 -6.76
CA TRP A 227 12.26 -7.32 -7.63
C TRP A 227 12.73 -6.08 -6.85
N ALA A 228 12.29 -5.92 -5.60
CA ALA A 228 12.67 -4.85 -4.69
C ALA A 228 13.87 -5.20 -3.78
N GLY A 229 14.44 -6.39 -3.93
CA GLY A 229 15.60 -6.86 -3.17
C GLY A 229 15.30 -7.83 -2.04
N ALA A 230 14.05 -8.32 -1.89
CA ALA A 230 13.75 -9.38 -0.91
C ALA A 230 14.54 -10.66 -1.19
N ASP A 231 15.03 -11.29 -0.13
CA ASP A 231 15.85 -12.49 -0.16
C ASP A 231 15.13 -13.67 0.51
N VAL A 232 14.26 -14.30 -0.27
CA VAL A 232 13.54 -15.48 0.19
C VAL A 232 14.46 -16.69 0.36
N ASP A 233 15.59 -16.72 -0.33
CA ASP A 233 16.54 -17.84 -0.23
C ASP A 233 17.18 -17.87 1.16
N THR A 234 17.49 -16.69 1.75
CA THR A 234 17.88 -16.59 3.16
C THR A 234 16.78 -17.10 4.09
N PHE A 235 15.50 -16.74 3.84
CA PHE A 235 14.39 -17.24 4.66
C PHE A 235 14.29 -18.79 4.60
N ILE A 236 14.42 -19.38 3.42
CA ILE A 236 14.40 -20.84 3.24
C ILE A 236 15.60 -21.50 3.94
N ALA A 237 16.80 -20.89 3.86
CA ALA A 237 18.00 -21.42 4.48
C ALA A 237 17.97 -21.41 6.02
N LEU A 238 17.12 -20.58 6.63
CA LEU A 238 16.99 -20.50 8.10
C LEU A 238 16.63 -21.82 8.77
N LYS A 239 16.05 -22.78 8.04
CA LYS A 239 15.75 -24.12 8.58
C LYS A 239 16.96 -24.81 9.20
N GLU A 240 18.17 -24.48 8.73
CA GLU A 240 19.42 -25.03 9.25
C GLU A 240 19.93 -24.30 10.51
N GLU A 241 19.34 -23.15 10.85
CA GLU A 241 19.78 -22.26 11.94
C GLU A 241 18.81 -22.21 13.12
N VAL A 242 17.60 -22.78 12.97
CA VAL A 242 16.54 -22.73 13.97
C VAL A 242 16.34 -24.06 14.67
N ASP A 243 15.79 -24.02 15.88
CA ASP A 243 15.53 -25.22 16.68
C ASP A 243 14.28 -25.97 16.21
N TYR A 244 13.28 -25.22 15.70
CA TYR A 244 11.96 -25.77 15.31
C TYR A 244 11.42 -25.09 14.06
N VAL A 245 10.68 -25.86 13.24
CA VAL A 245 9.91 -25.37 12.10
C VAL A 245 8.49 -25.91 12.25
N ASP A 246 7.53 -25.02 12.45
CA ASP A 246 6.11 -25.34 12.57
C ASP A 246 5.35 -24.85 11.33
N THR A 247 4.36 -25.60 10.89
CA THR A 247 3.51 -25.23 9.75
C THR A 247 2.05 -25.08 10.18
N LEU A 248 1.47 -23.92 9.90
CA LEU A 248 0.05 -23.70 10.10
C LEU A 248 -0.75 -24.37 8.98
N SER A 249 -1.51 -25.40 9.31
CA SER A 249 -2.11 -26.30 8.33
C SER A 249 -3.52 -25.93 7.89
N GLN A 250 -4.22 -24.98 8.54
CA GLN A 250 -5.59 -24.61 8.21
C GLN A 250 -5.69 -23.21 7.66
N SER A 251 -6.12 -23.06 6.41
CA SER A 251 -6.46 -21.75 5.85
C SER A 251 -7.91 -21.37 6.17
N TYR A 252 -8.09 -20.13 6.64
CA TYR A 252 -9.41 -19.50 6.89
C TYR A 252 -9.79 -18.52 5.76
N ARG A 253 -8.97 -18.41 4.73
CA ARG A 253 -9.16 -17.48 3.61
C ARG A 253 -9.44 -18.22 2.30
N ILE A 254 -8.63 -19.23 1.98
CA ILE A 254 -8.66 -19.90 0.68
C ILE A 254 -9.83 -20.89 0.64
N PRO A 255 -10.78 -20.73 -0.28
CA PRO A 255 -11.85 -21.69 -0.45
C PRO A 255 -11.33 -22.99 -1.04
N GLY A 256 -12.02 -24.10 -0.73
CA GLY A 256 -11.73 -25.41 -1.29
C GLY A 256 -12.08 -25.55 -2.77
N GLY A 257 -11.82 -26.72 -3.33
CA GLY A 257 -12.10 -27.05 -4.73
C GLY A 257 -11.14 -26.37 -5.72
N PRO A 258 -11.64 -25.95 -6.89
CA PRO A 258 -10.81 -25.53 -8.03
C PRO A 258 -9.78 -24.42 -7.72
N ILE A 259 -10.11 -23.49 -6.79
CA ILE A 259 -9.19 -22.39 -6.42
C ILE A 259 -7.97 -22.93 -5.65
N HIS A 260 -8.22 -23.76 -4.63
CA HIS A 260 -7.15 -24.39 -3.86
C HIS A 260 -6.30 -25.31 -4.75
N GLU A 261 -6.93 -26.17 -5.54
CA GLU A 261 -6.25 -27.10 -6.46
C GLU A 261 -5.36 -26.34 -7.46
N MET A 262 -5.86 -25.24 -8.04
CA MET A 262 -5.09 -24.42 -8.95
C MET A 262 -3.89 -23.77 -8.25
N SER A 263 -4.08 -23.22 -7.04
CA SER A 263 -3.00 -22.62 -6.28
C SER A 263 -1.89 -23.62 -5.97
N GLN A 264 -2.26 -24.84 -5.56
CA GLN A 264 -1.32 -25.93 -5.31
C GLN A 264 -0.59 -26.37 -6.58
N LYS A 265 -1.31 -26.45 -7.71
CA LYS A 265 -0.70 -26.80 -9.01
C LYS A 265 0.32 -25.77 -9.46
N ILE A 266 0.04 -24.47 -9.27
CA ILE A 266 0.95 -23.39 -9.65
C ILE A 266 2.21 -23.43 -8.77
N ILE A 267 2.04 -23.51 -7.46
CA ILE A 267 3.18 -23.41 -6.53
C ILE A 267 4.15 -24.59 -6.61
N ARG A 268 3.68 -25.77 -7.00
CA ARG A 268 4.53 -26.94 -7.23
C ARG A 268 5.56 -26.78 -8.36
N ASN A 269 5.43 -25.73 -9.20
CA ASN A 269 6.43 -25.40 -10.21
C ASN A 269 7.64 -24.65 -9.61
N VAL A 270 7.58 -24.18 -8.37
CA VAL A 270 8.67 -23.53 -7.67
C VAL A 270 9.54 -24.62 -7.03
N SER A 271 10.80 -24.72 -7.45
CA SER A 271 11.72 -25.77 -7.01
C SER A 271 12.35 -25.50 -5.65
N ASN A 272 12.69 -24.22 -5.35
CA ASN A 272 13.29 -23.84 -4.07
C ASN A 272 12.21 -23.25 -3.15
N ARG A 273 11.66 -24.11 -2.27
CA ARG A 273 10.59 -23.75 -1.33
C ARG A 273 10.59 -24.71 -0.13
N TYR A 274 9.93 -24.28 0.95
CA TYR A 274 9.53 -25.22 2.00
C TYR A 274 8.46 -26.17 1.47
N ASP A 275 8.62 -27.47 1.72
CA ASP A 275 7.54 -28.43 1.47
C ASP A 275 6.49 -28.29 2.57
N LYS A 276 5.31 -27.83 2.19
CA LYS A 276 4.19 -27.57 3.10
C LYS A 276 2.85 -27.73 2.41
N ASP A 277 1.95 -28.41 3.10
CA ASP A 277 0.57 -28.55 2.70
C ASP A 277 -0.33 -27.83 3.70
N TYR A 278 -1.48 -27.36 3.22
CA TYR A 278 -2.50 -26.76 4.06
C TYR A 278 -3.90 -27.13 3.58
N MET A 279 -4.85 -27.16 4.50
CA MET A 279 -6.25 -27.41 4.21
C MET A 279 -6.94 -26.08 3.89
N PRO A 280 -7.74 -26.01 2.83
CA PRO A 280 -8.59 -24.86 2.56
C PRO A 280 -9.76 -24.80 3.55
N ARG A 281 -10.50 -23.69 3.57
CA ARG A 281 -11.78 -23.63 4.28
C ARG A 281 -12.81 -24.57 3.62
N GLN A 282 -13.89 -24.89 4.36
CA GLN A 282 -14.91 -25.86 3.90
C GLN A 282 -15.72 -25.37 2.69
N GLU A 283 -15.90 -24.06 2.54
CA GLU A 283 -16.59 -23.49 1.39
C GLU A 283 -15.84 -23.77 0.10
N VAL A 284 -16.56 -24.15 -0.94
CA VAL A 284 -16.00 -24.41 -2.27
C VAL A 284 -16.09 -23.13 -3.09
N GLY A 285 -14.98 -22.75 -3.71
CA GLY A 285 -14.94 -21.62 -4.62
C GLY A 285 -15.00 -22.06 -6.07
N ASP A 286 -15.45 -21.16 -6.94
CA ASP A 286 -15.53 -21.37 -8.38
C ASP A 286 -14.34 -20.75 -9.11
N LEU A 287 -13.93 -21.36 -10.22
CA LEU A 287 -12.88 -20.87 -11.10
C LEU A 287 -13.37 -20.89 -12.54
N THR A 288 -13.49 -19.71 -13.12
CA THR A 288 -13.86 -19.55 -14.54
C THR A 288 -12.72 -18.89 -15.29
N ARG A 289 -12.46 -19.35 -16.52
CA ARG A 289 -11.46 -18.77 -17.41
C ARG A 289 -12.13 -18.02 -18.55
N TYR A 290 -11.64 -16.84 -18.81
CA TYR A 290 -12.05 -16.02 -19.94
C TYR A 290 -10.82 -15.74 -20.80
N SER A 291 -11.03 -15.56 -22.10
CA SER A 291 -9.96 -15.19 -23.04
C SER A 291 -9.74 -13.69 -23.10
N ASP A 292 -10.74 -12.91 -22.68
CA ASP A 292 -10.71 -11.46 -22.72
C ASP A 292 -11.51 -10.87 -21.55
N VAL A 293 -11.09 -9.72 -21.04
CA VAL A 293 -11.74 -9.04 -19.91
C VAL A 293 -13.18 -8.61 -20.24
N THR A 294 -13.47 -8.33 -21.52
CA THR A 294 -14.81 -7.92 -21.95
C THR A 294 -15.87 -9.01 -21.81
N GLN A 295 -15.46 -10.27 -21.61
CA GLN A 295 -16.35 -11.41 -21.32
C GLN A 295 -16.74 -11.51 -19.84
N VAL A 296 -16.10 -10.70 -18.97
CA VAL A 296 -16.33 -10.74 -17.53
C VAL A 296 -17.44 -9.75 -17.16
N ASP A 297 -18.58 -10.27 -16.71
CA ASP A 297 -19.65 -9.40 -16.21
C ASP A 297 -19.39 -9.04 -14.74
N MET A 298 -18.93 -7.79 -14.54
CA MET A 298 -18.73 -7.20 -13.21
C MET A 298 -19.90 -6.30 -12.78
N SER A 299 -21.10 -6.46 -13.34
CA SER A 299 -22.28 -5.64 -13.00
C SER A 299 -22.80 -5.87 -11.58
N GLN A 300 -22.49 -6.99 -10.98
CA GLN A 300 -22.91 -7.38 -9.62
C GLN A 300 -21.73 -7.86 -8.79
N GLY A 301 -21.91 -7.87 -7.46
CA GLY A 301 -20.92 -8.38 -6.52
C GLY A 301 -19.78 -7.40 -6.24
N GLU A 302 -18.83 -7.83 -5.42
CA GLU A 302 -17.59 -7.12 -5.09
C GLU A 302 -16.42 -7.73 -5.86
N TRP A 303 -15.61 -6.92 -6.49
CA TRP A 303 -14.54 -7.35 -7.38
C TRP A 303 -13.20 -6.76 -6.96
N LEU A 304 -12.19 -7.62 -6.89
CA LEU A 304 -10.79 -7.22 -6.85
C LEU A 304 -10.13 -7.70 -8.14
N VAL A 305 -9.75 -6.76 -8.99
CA VAL A 305 -9.07 -7.03 -10.26
C VAL A 305 -7.57 -6.81 -10.07
N LEU A 306 -6.80 -7.86 -10.29
CA LEU A 306 -5.34 -7.85 -10.14
C LEU A 306 -4.67 -8.02 -11.50
N THR A 307 -3.60 -7.24 -11.72
CA THR A 307 -2.75 -7.35 -12.91
C THR A 307 -1.28 -7.46 -12.53
N THR A 308 -0.48 -8.05 -13.39
CA THR A 308 0.98 -8.18 -13.19
C THR A 308 1.72 -6.85 -13.40
N ALA A 309 1.13 -5.90 -14.13
CA ALA A 309 1.71 -4.58 -14.36
C ALA A 309 0.61 -3.53 -14.55
N ASN A 310 0.87 -2.29 -14.09
CA ASN A 310 -0.10 -1.20 -14.11
C ASN A 310 -0.66 -0.86 -15.50
N HIS A 311 0.12 -1.05 -16.57
CA HIS A 311 -0.35 -0.73 -17.93
C HIS A 311 -1.49 -1.65 -18.40
N PHE A 312 -1.58 -2.88 -17.88
CA PHE A 312 -2.73 -3.76 -18.18
C PHE A 312 -4.04 -3.28 -17.53
N LEU A 313 -3.96 -2.38 -16.55
CA LEU A 313 -5.16 -1.80 -15.95
C LEU A 313 -5.85 -0.79 -16.85
N ASP A 314 -5.16 -0.23 -17.85
CA ASP A 314 -5.73 0.86 -18.66
C ASP A 314 -6.87 0.34 -19.53
N ASP A 315 -6.72 -0.82 -20.16
CA ASP A 315 -7.79 -1.49 -20.91
C ASP A 315 -8.99 -1.84 -20.01
N ILE A 316 -8.70 -2.25 -18.76
CA ILE A 316 -9.74 -2.61 -17.79
C ILE A 316 -10.49 -1.37 -17.30
N LYS A 317 -9.80 -0.25 -17.08
CA LYS A 317 -10.42 1.04 -16.73
C LYS A 317 -11.36 1.49 -17.85
N GLU A 318 -10.85 1.49 -19.11
CA GLU A 318 -11.65 1.83 -20.28
C GLU A 318 -12.90 0.95 -20.37
N PHE A 319 -12.75 -0.35 -20.16
CA PHE A 319 -13.88 -1.28 -20.14
C PHE A 319 -14.89 -0.96 -19.04
N CYS A 320 -14.44 -0.70 -17.81
CA CYS A 320 -15.32 -0.28 -16.70
C CYS A 320 -16.04 1.04 -17.04
N GLU A 321 -15.35 2.00 -17.65
CA GLU A 321 -15.91 3.30 -18.04
C GLU A 321 -16.99 3.17 -19.13
N LEU A 322 -16.73 2.33 -20.14
CA LEU A 322 -17.72 2.02 -21.18
C LEU A 322 -18.96 1.34 -20.61
N GLN A 323 -18.78 0.42 -19.67
CA GLN A 323 -19.89 -0.27 -18.99
C GLN A 323 -20.58 0.58 -17.94
N GLY A 324 -20.03 1.72 -17.56
CA GLY A 324 -20.55 2.58 -16.48
C GLY A 324 -20.40 1.95 -15.09
N TRP A 325 -19.35 1.18 -14.85
CA TRP A 325 -19.06 0.57 -13.56
C TRP A 325 -18.13 1.44 -12.74
N TYR A 326 -18.56 1.81 -11.52
CA TYR A 326 -17.78 2.65 -10.61
C TYR A 326 -16.68 1.84 -9.95
N TYR A 327 -15.42 2.31 -10.08
CA TYR A 327 -14.25 1.61 -9.56
C TYR A 327 -13.32 2.54 -8.75
N SER A 328 -12.44 1.91 -7.96
CA SER A 328 -11.30 2.57 -7.31
C SER A 328 -9.98 1.98 -7.80
N HIS A 329 -8.95 2.83 -7.90
CA HIS A 329 -7.57 2.43 -8.17
C HIS A 329 -6.62 3.25 -7.29
N LYS A 330 -5.69 2.59 -6.59
CA LYS A 330 -4.75 3.23 -5.66
C LYS A 330 -5.46 4.18 -4.67
N ARG A 331 -6.56 3.72 -4.09
CA ARG A 331 -7.41 4.47 -3.14
C ARG A 331 -8.08 5.73 -3.71
N LYS A 332 -8.05 5.92 -5.02
CA LYS A 332 -8.75 7.00 -5.70
C LYS A 332 -9.92 6.42 -6.47
N ASN A 333 -11.08 7.01 -6.33
CA ASN A 333 -12.23 6.64 -7.12
C ASN A 333 -12.10 7.15 -8.55
N SER A 334 -12.63 6.42 -9.52
CA SER A 334 -12.62 6.75 -10.95
C SER A 334 -13.23 8.12 -11.24
N VAL A 335 -14.26 8.50 -10.48
CA VAL A 335 -14.84 9.84 -10.47
C VAL A 335 -14.95 10.30 -9.01
N LYS A 336 -14.74 11.59 -8.75
CA LYS A 336 -14.89 12.16 -7.40
C LYS A 336 -16.30 11.91 -6.87
N LEU A 337 -16.41 11.30 -5.71
CA LEU A 337 -17.69 11.00 -5.05
C LEU A 337 -18.56 12.27 -4.89
N ASP A 338 -17.94 13.36 -4.49
CA ASP A 338 -18.62 14.65 -4.31
C ASP A 338 -19.29 15.19 -5.57
N LEU A 339 -18.66 14.99 -6.74
CA LEU A 339 -19.23 15.36 -8.03
C LEU A 339 -20.44 14.48 -8.35
N LEU A 340 -20.32 13.17 -8.18
CA LEU A 340 -21.42 12.23 -8.44
C LEU A 340 -22.62 12.51 -7.55
N LEU A 341 -22.38 12.77 -6.26
CA LEU A 341 -23.45 13.15 -5.32
C LEU A 341 -24.09 14.48 -5.68
N ALA A 342 -23.30 15.49 -6.11
CA ALA A 342 -23.83 16.76 -6.57
C ALA A 342 -24.72 16.58 -7.81
N ILE A 343 -24.30 15.76 -8.79
CA ILE A 343 -25.09 15.44 -9.99
C ILE A 343 -26.41 14.72 -9.61
N GLN A 344 -26.35 13.72 -8.73
CA GLN A 344 -27.55 13.01 -8.29
C GLN A 344 -28.53 13.95 -7.54
N THR A 345 -27.99 14.82 -6.69
CA THR A 345 -28.79 15.80 -5.96
C THR A 345 -29.43 16.83 -6.92
N TRP A 346 -28.65 17.32 -7.91
CA TRP A 346 -29.12 18.20 -8.97
C TRP A 346 -30.29 17.58 -9.77
N GLU A 347 -30.12 16.33 -10.23
CA GLU A 347 -31.14 15.65 -11.02
C GLU A 347 -32.45 15.36 -10.25
N LYS A 348 -32.35 15.21 -8.93
CA LYS A 348 -33.54 15.14 -8.07
C LYS A 348 -34.17 16.51 -7.88
N TRP A 349 -33.38 17.51 -7.51
CA TRP A 349 -33.81 18.87 -7.21
C TRP A 349 -34.52 19.52 -8.38
N ARG A 350 -34.01 19.39 -9.61
CA ARG A 350 -34.62 19.96 -10.80
C ARG A 350 -35.86 19.23 -11.33
N LYS A 351 -36.17 18.01 -10.89
CA LYS A 351 -37.29 17.18 -11.38
C LYS A 351 -38.44 17.07 -10.40
N ILE A 352 -38.21 17.30 -9.14
CA ILE A 352 -39.17 17.09 -8.06
C ILE A 352 -39.26 18.41 -7.32
N GLU A 353 -40.48 18.86 -7.04
CA GLU A 353 -40.71 19.98 -6.14
C GLU A 353 -40.18 19.65 -4.74
N HIS A 354 -38.93 19.93 -4.55
CA HIS A 354 -38.15 19.59 -3.38
C HIS A 354 -37.14 20.70 -3.11
N ASP A 355 -37.07 21.13 -1.87
CA ASP A 355 -36.12 22.13 -1.39
C ASP A 355 -34.81 21.52 -0.94
N LEU A 356 -33.74 22.28 -1.00
CA LEU A 356 -32.39 21.86 -0.54
C LEU A 356 -31.82 22.85 0.47
N PRO A 357 -31.06 22.35 1.46
CA PRO A 357 -30.34 23.22 2.36
C PRO A 357 -29.16 23.90 1.63
N PRO A 358 -28.73 25.10 2.05
CA PRO A 358 -27.65 25.87 1.43
C PRO A 358 -26.36 25.12 1.26
N VAL A 359 -26.02 24.21 2.18
CA VAL A 359 -24.79 23.39 2.10
C VAL A 359 -24.79 22.51 0.86
N SER A 360 -25.93 21.92 0.48
CA SER A 360 -26.08 21.10 -0.73
C SER A 360 -26.05 21.98 -1.98
N ILE A 361 -26.70 23.13 -1.97
CA ILE A 361 -26.72 24.08 -3.08
C ILE A 361 -25.34 24.66 -3.33
N ARG A 362 -24.58 25.06 -2.30
CA ARG A 362 -23.20 25.51 -2.41
C ARG A 362 -22.29 24.44 -3.05
N LYS A 363 -22.50 23.18 -2.69
CA LYS A 363 -21.79 22.06 -3.29
C LYS A 363 -22.09 21.93 -4.78
N ILE A 364 -23.36 21.99 -5.18
CA ILE A 364 -23.78 21.97 -6.58
C ILE A 364 -23.18 23.18 -7.32
N TYR A 365 -23.32 24.40 -6.78
CA TYR A 365 -22.81 25.62 -7.37
C TYR A 365 -21.30 25.58 -7.66
N SER A 366 -20.53 24.88 -6.85
CA SER A 366 -19.08 24.70 -7.07
C SER A 366 -18.73 23.97 -8.38
N TYR A 367 -19.70 23.24 -8.96
CA TYR A 367 -19.53 22.49 -10.21
C TYR A 367 -20.25 23.12 -11.41
N LEU A 368 -21.12 24.10 -11.20
CA LEU A 368 -21.92 24.69 -12.30
C LEU A 368 -21.16 25.72 -13.15
N GLY A 369 -19.98 26.16 -12.71
CA GLY A 369 -19.15 27.10 -13.47
C GLY A 369 -19.87 28.41 -13.77
N ASP A 370 -19.97 28.77 -15.05
CA ASP A 370 -20.58 30.03 -15.50
C ASP A 370 -22.12 29.99 -15.48
N ASN A 371 -22.72 28.84 -15.20
CA ASN A 371 -24.15 28.70 -15.00
C ASN A 371 -24.63 29.24 -13.63
N VAL A 372 -23.73 29.86 -12.87
CA VAL A 372 -24.06 30.62 -11.65
C VAL A 372 -23.42 32.01 -11.73
N THR A 373 -24.19 33.03 -11.49
CA THR A 373 -23.74 34.44 -11.48
C THR A 373 -22.57 34.61 -10.49
N LYS A 374 -21.51 35.31 -10.89
CA LYS A 374 -20.22 35.41 -10.18
C LYS A 374 -20.37 35.78 -8.69
N GLY A 375 -21.28 36.67 -8.33
CA GLY A 375 -21.50 37.10 -6.93
C GLY A 375 -22.19 36.04 -6.06
N TYR A 376 -22.81 35.03 -6.63
CA TYR A 376 -23.64 34.03 -5.96
C TYR A 376 -23.01 32.67 -5.84
N ARG A 377 -21.89 32.41 -6.51
CA ARG A 377 -21.21 31.08 -6.55
C ARG A 377 -20.91 30.46 -5.19
N THR A 378 -20.71 31.29 -4.18
CA THR A 378 -20.40 30.81 -2.81
C THR A 378 -21.66 30.54 -1.98
N GLY A 379 -22.84 30.87 -2.50
CA GLY A 379 -24.11 30.77 -1.78
C GLY A 379 -24.18 31.63 -0.50
N LYS A 380 -23.39 32.72 -0.41
CA LYS A 380 -23.36 33.63 0.76
C LYS A 380 -24.64 34.40 0.94
N THR A 381 -25.47 34.50 -0.09
CA THR A 381 -26.77 35.13 -0.05
C THR A 381 -27.88 34.27 0.56
N MET A 382 -27.58 33.01 0.87
CA MET A 382 -28.50 32.03 1.44
C MET A 382 -28.37 32.00 2.95
N SER A 383 -29.50 31.94 3.66
CA SER A 383 -29.55 31.70 5.11
C SER A 383 -29.33 30.24 5.43
N ASP A 384 -28.46 29.92 6.37
CA ASP A 384 -28.22 28.53 6.77
C ASP A 384 -29.34 27.86 7.56
N GLU A 385 -30.38 28.67 7.95
CA GLU A 385 -31.57 28.23 8.68
C GLU A 385 -32.75 27.89 7.73
N GLU A 386 -32.62 28.14 6.43
CA GLU A 386 -33.66 27.98 5.42
C GLU A 386 -33.30 26.90 4.41
N THR A 387 -34.29 26.43 3.67
CA THR A 387 -34.13 25.55 2.51
C THR A 387 -34.73 26.23 1.29
N TYR A 388 -34.25 25.92 0.08
CA TYR A 388 -34.57 26.66 -1.14
C TYR A 388 -35.01 25.73 -2.26
N TYR A 389 -36.11 26.13 -2.93
CA TYR A 389 -36.52 25.53 -4.20
C TYR A 389 -35.61 26.03 -5.34
N ILE A 390 -35.60 25.30 -6.46
CA ILE A 390 -34.74 25.65 -7.59
C ILE A 390 -35.16 26.97 -8.24
N GLU A 391 -36.44 27.27 -8.23
CA GLU A 391 -37.02 28.52 -8.74
C GLU A 391 -36.54 29.74 -7.95
N GLU A 392 -36.53 29.67 -6.62
CA GLU A 392 -35.98 30.72 -5.75
C GLU A 392 -34.50 30.96 -6.05
N CYS A 393 -33.76 29.89 -6.38
CA CYS A 393 -32.36 30.02 -6.75
C CYS A 393 -32.16 30.66 -8.11
N THR A 394 -33.08 30.50 -9.07
CA THR A 394 -33.05 31.23 -10.35
C THR A 394 -33.43 32.70 -10.19
N ASP A 395 -34.35 33.02 -9.33
CA ASP A 395 -34.83 34.37 -9.13
C ASP A 395 -33.91 35.23 -8.26
N ASP A 396 -33.44 34.67 -7.10
CA ASP A 396 -32.80 35.45 -6.06
C ASP A 396 -31.36 35.04 -5.77
N HIS A 397 -30.91 33.82 -6.18
CA HIS A 397 -29.62 33.28 -5.82
C HIS A 397 -28.72 32.94 -7.01
N GLY A 398 -28.96 33.60 -8.15
CA GLY A 398 -28.06 33.68 -9.29
C GLY A 398 -27.84 32.40 -10.09
N LEU A 399 -28.74 31.41 -9.98
CA LEU A 399 -28.73 30.21 -10.82
C LEU A 399 -29.16 30.58 -12.23
N GLN A 400 -28.38 30.21 -13.26
CA GLN A 400 -28.60 30.60 -14.65
C GLN A 400 -29.26 29.52 -15.52
N THR A 401 -29.41 28.30 -14.98
CA THR A 401 -29.96 27.17 -15.73
C THR A 401 -30.62 26.15 -14.80
N THR A 402 -31.62 25.47 -15.33
CA THR A 402 -32.26 24.29 -14.74
C THR A 402 -32.14 23.08 -15.68
N ASP A 403 -31.25 23.16 -16.64
CA ASP A 403 -31.01 22.10 -17.62
C ASP A 403 -30.50 20.78 -16.99
N VAL A 404 -30.50 19.73 -17.78
CA VAL A 404 -29.91 18.44 -17.40
C VAL A 404 -28.46 18.61 -16.98
N TRP A 405 -28.00 17.76 -16.04
CA TRP A 405 -26.69 17.91 -15.39
C TRP A 405 -25.52 18.09 -16.38
N TYR A 406 -25.50 17.37 -17.50
CA TYR A 406 -24.40 17.43 -18.46
C TYR A 406 -24.35 18.73 -19.29
N LYS A 407 -25.40 19.55 -19.22
CA LYS A 407 -25.41 20.93 -19.75
C LYS A 407 -25.15 21.95 -18.64
N ALA A 408 -25.60 21.64 -17.42
CA ALA A 408 -25.50 22.54 -16.29
C ALA A 408 -24.10 22.51 -15.63
N PHE A 409 -23.48 21.35 -15.52
CA PHE A 409 -22.15 21.17 -14.91
C PHE A 409 -21.05 21.50 -15.93
N ALA A 410 -20.14 22.38 -15.54
CA ALA A 410 -19.06 22.84 -16.41
C ALA A 410 -17.76 22.06 -16.18
N GLY A 411 -16.90 22.04 -17.20
CA GLY A 411 -15.51 21.58 -17.08
C GLY A 411 -15.32 20.06 -17.06
N LEU A 412 -16.34 19.29 -17.44
CA LEU A 412 -16.21 17.85 -17.68
C LEU A 412 -15.75 17.61 -19.11
N ASP A 413 -14.76 16.74 -19.29
CA ASP A 413 -14.41 16.26 -20.61
C ASP A 413 -15.46 15.25 -21.11
N PRO A 414 -15.58 15.08 -22.45
CA PRO A 414 -16.63 14.24 -23.03
C PRO A 414 -16.56 12.75 -22.60
N MET A 415 -15.37 12.22 -22.29
CA MET A 415 -15.22 10.83 -21.86
C MET A 415 -15.77 10.66 -20.44
N THR A 416 -15.40 11.53 -19.51
CA THR A 416 -15.92 11.55 -18.15
C THR A 416 -17.43 11.79 -18.13
N GLU A 417 -17.95 12.70 -18.97
CA GLU A 417 -19.39 12.93 -19.10
C GLU A 417 -20.11 11.64 -19.52
N ASN A 418 -19.63 10.98 -20.59
CA ASN A 418 -20.25 9.76 -21.09
C ASN A 418 -20.20 8.62 -20.05
N TYR A 419 -19.08 8.48 -19.36
CA TYR A 419 -18.93 7.52 -18.27
C TYR A 419 -19.96 7.74 -17.17
N ILE A 420 -20.12 8.99 -16.70
CA ILE A 420 -21.13 9.31 -15.67
C ILE A 420 -22.57 9.03 -16.19
N ARG A 421 -22.85 9.30 -17.46
CA ARG A 421 -24.15 8.97 -18.07
C ARG A 421 -24.42 7.47 -18.01
N ASN A 422 -23.43 6.65 -18.37
CA ASN A 422 -23.54 5.18 -18.30
C ASN A 422 -23.76 4.70 -16.87
N MET A 423 -23.01 5.24 -15.88
CA MET A 423 -23.21 4.93 -14.46
C MET A 423 -24.64 5.21 -13.99
N LEU A 424 -25.18 6.39 -14.34
CA LEU A 424 -26.53 6.79 -13.94
C LEU A 424 -27.61 5.97 -14.66
N ALA A 425 -27.42 5.66 -15.94
CA ALA A 425 -28.33 4.83 -16.72
C ALA A 425 -28.42 3.41 -16.16
N ASN A 426 -27.28 2.84 -15.76
CA ASN A 426 -27.18 1.51 -15.15
C ASN A 426 -27.54 1.48 -13.67
N LYS A 427 -27.89 2.63 -13.09
CA LYS A 427 -28.19 2.78 -11.65
C LYS A 427 -27.04 2.24 -10.77
N GLU A 428 -25.80 2.45 -11.22
CA GLU A 428 -24.60 2.03 -10.49
C GLU A 428 -24.61 2.61 -9.08
N LYS A 429 -24.26 1.77 -8.09
CA LYS A 429 -24.24 2.15 -6.69
C LYS A 429 -23.04 3.05 -6.39
N ILE A 430 -23.30 4.31 -6.12
CA ILE A 430 -22.29 5.30 -5.78
C ILE A 430 -22.08 5.31 -4.28
N THR A 431 -20.88 4.86 -3.86
CA THR A 431 -20.49 4.77 -2.44
C THR A 431 -19.07 5.29 -2.27
N GLN A 432 -18.65 5.56 -1.03
CA GLN A 432 -17.29 5.99 -0.73
C GLN A 432 -16.26 4.92 -1.16
N THR A 433 -16.61 3.65 -1.00
CA THR A 433 -15.80 2.52 -1.47
C THR A 433 -16.54 1.85 -2.63
N PRO A 434 -16.08 2.01 -3.88
CA PRO A 434 -16.65 1.30 -5.02
C PRO A 434 -16.55 -0.21 -4.86
N ARG A 435 -17.51 -0.94 -5.43
CA ARG A 435 -17.52 -2.41 -5.42
C ARG A 435 -16.44 -3.05 -6.30
N ILE A 436 -15.82 -2.28 -7.21
CA ILE A 436 -14.71 -2.74 -8.05
C ILE A 436 -13.43 -2.02 -7.58
N THR A 437 -12.43 -2.80 -7.22
CA THR A 437 -11.09 -2.30 -6.87
C THR A 437 -10.09 -2.84 -7.88
N LEU A 438 -9.33 -1.95 -8.52
CA LEU A 438 -8.25 -2.27 -9.46
C LEU A 438 -6.89 -2.13 -8.75
N SER A 439 -6.01 -3.13 -8.92
CA SER A 439 -4.70 -3.18 -8.25
C SER A 439 -3.61 -3.80 -9.13
#